data_39538d801ab314b5edff1abe11bc1b64
#
_entry.id   39538d801ab314b5edff1abe11bc1b64
#
_cell.length_a   1.000
_cell.length_b   1.000
_cell.length_c   1.000
_cell.angle_alpha   90.00
_cell.angle_beta   90.00
_cell.angle_gamma   90.00
#
_symmetry.space_group_name_H-M   'P 1'
#
loop_
_entity.id
_entity.type
_entity.pdbx_description
1 polymer ?
#
loop_
_entity_poly.entity_id
_entity_poly.type
_entity_poly.pdbx_seq_one_letter_code
_entity_poly.pdbx_strand_id
1 'polypeptide(L)'
;AMANILKGTVNPSGHTPDIYARTLRNDPSYVNFSDFKYDNSASLDSYAASTYFVEYEEGIYIGYRYHETAAKEAAKGNYAGYDYDKAVVYPFGYGLSYTTYSHEYAETPTYDSATQTYNFKVKVTNTGNKAGMGVAQIYVNVPWQQGQVEKAHVVLGGFAKTKELAPGASDTVNVEIKRDYFTSYDYT
;
A
#
# COMPACT_ATOMS: atom_id res chain seq x y z
N ALA A 1 23.34 10.61 8.20
CA ALA A 1 22.74 9.37 7.69
C ALA A 1 22.96 9.23 6.17
N MET A 2 22.55 10.19 5.34
CA MET A 2 22.63 10.14 3.86
C MET A 2 24.05 9.84 3.34
N ALA A 3 25.08 10.53 3.86
CA ALA A 3 26.46 10.31 3.44
C ALA A 3 26.95 8.87 3.65
N ASN A 4 26.52 8.21 4.73
CA ASN A 4 26.90 6.82 5.00
C ASN A 4 26.20 5.85 4.04
N ILE A 5 24.98 6.14 3.63
CA ILE A 5 24.29 5.38 2.59
C ILE A 5 25.04 5.54 1.27
N LEU A 6 25.33 6.78 0.84
CA LEU A 6 26.05 7.03 -0.41
C LEU A 6 27.46 6.42 -0.45
N LYS A 7 28.14 6.35 0.70
CA LYS A 7 29.43 5.65 0.84
C LYS A 7 29.32 4.12 0.88
N GLY A 8 28.10 3.58 0.98
CA GLY A 8 27.86 2.14 1.11
C GLY A 8 28.24 1.55 2.48
N THR A 9 28.47 2.40 3.50
CA THR A 9 28.74 1.95 4.87
C THR A 9 27.47 1.57 5.64
N VAL A 10 26.32 2.04 5.17
CA VAL A 10 25.00 1.69 5.67
C VAL A 10 24.12 1.25 4.48
N ASN A 11 23.57 0.06 4.57
CA ASN A 11 22.62 -0.43 3.58
C ASN A 11 21.20 0.09 3.93
N PRO A 12 20.54 0.86 3.04
CA PRO A 12 19.18 1.31 3.29
C PRO A 12 18.20 0.14 3.30
N SER A 13 17.13 0.26 4.10
CA SER A 13 16.10 -0.75 4.22
C SER A 13 14.71 -0.14 4.49
N GLY A 14 14.55 1.15 4.18
CA GLY A 14 13.28 1.85 4.22
C GLY A 14 12.46 1.55 2.97
N HIS A 15 11.13 1.59 3.13
CA HIS A 15 10.17 1.43 2.04
C HIS A 15 9.20 2.61 2.08
N THR A 16 8.70 3.00 0.92
CA THR A 16 7.74 4.10 0.83
C THR A 16 6.39 3.68 1.44
N PRO A 17 5.81 4.51 2.32
CA PRO A 17 4.49 4.24 2.88
C PRO A 17 3.36 4.74 1.97
N ASP A 18 3.69 5.16 0.76
CA ASP A 18 2.76 5.69 -0.22
C ASP A 18 3.20 5.32 -1.64
N ILE A 19 2.29 5.51 -2.61
CA ILE A 19 2.56 5.39 -4.03
C ILE A 19 2.90 6.77 -4.60
N TYR A 20 3.81 6.81 -5.56
CA TYR A 20 4.21 8.06 -6.22
C TYR A 20 3.71 8.07 -7.66
N ALA A 21 2.64 8.79 -7.90
CA ALA A 21 2.13 9.01 -9.25
C ALA A 21 3.09 9.89 -10.08
N ARG A 22 3.14 9.69 -11.40
CA ARG A 22 3.95 10.53 -12.31
C ARG A 22 3.48 11.96 -12.36
N THR A 23 2.19 12.16 -12.25
CA THR A 23 1.56 13.47 -12.13
C THR A 23 0.45 13.38 -11.10
N LEU A 24 0.18 14.48 -10.42
CA LEU A 24 -0.96 14.54 -9.48
C LEU A 24 -2.29 14.27 -10.17
N ARG A 25 -2.38 14.51 -11.48
CA ARG A 25 -3.59 14.24 -12.28
C ARG A 25 -3.91 12.76 -12.44
N ASN A 26 -2.93 11.89 -12.16
CA ASN A 26 -3.13 10.43 -12.17
C ASN A 26 -3.70 9.91 -10.85
N ASP A 27 -3.75 10.75 -9.82
CA ASP A 27 -4.34 10.40 -8.54
C ASP A 27 -5.84 10.72 -8.55
N PRO A 28 -6.72 9.82 -8.13
CA PRO A 28 -8.17 10.03 -8.15
C PRO A 28 -8.62 11.20 -7.27
N SER A 29 -7.91 11.48 -6.18
CA SER A 29 -8.22 12.61 -5.29
C SER A 29 -7.90 13.98 -5.92
N TYR A 30 -7.15 14.03 -7.04
CA TYR A 30 -6.76 15.30 -7.65
C TYR A 30 -7.96 16.16 -8.07
N VAL A 31 -8.99 15.55 -8.65
CA VAL A 31 -10.18 16.27 -9.12
C VAL A 31 -11.08 16.75 -7.98
N ASN A 32 -10.97 16.11 -6.82
CA ASN A 32 -11.75 16.43 -5.63
C ASN A 32 -11.07 17.47 -4.73
N PHE A 33 -9.77 17.71 -4.96
CA PHE A 33 -8.99 18.71 -4.23
C PHE A 33 -9.00 20.03 -4.98
N SER A 34 -10.08 20.80 -4.81
CA SER A 34 -10.33 22.05 -5.53
C SER A 34 -10.93 23.13 -4.63
N ASP A 35 -11.08 24.31 -5.19
CA ASP A 35 -11.70 25.48 -4.56
C ASP A 35 -13.24 25.42 -4.61
N PHE A 36 -13.84 24.29 -4.27
CA PHE A 36 -15.29 24.17 -4.18
C PHE A 36 -15.83 25.01 -3.03
N LYS A 37 -16.86 25.81 -3.32
CA LYS A 37 -17.53 26.65 -2.34
C LYS A 37 -19.00 26.28 -2.24
N TYR A 38 -19.54 26.37 -1.03
CA TYR A 38 -21.00 26.28 -0.86
C TYR A 38 -21.69 27.46 -1.57
N ASP A 39 -22.80 27.20 -2.24
CA ASP A 39 -23.58 28.22 -2.96
C ASP A 39 -24.06 29.34 -2.05
N ASN A 40 -24.31 29.04 -0.78
CA ASN A 40 -24.70 30.01 0.25
C ASN A 40 -23.54 30.62 1.05
N SER A 41 -22.32 30.48 0.55
CA SER A 41 -21.12 30.94 1.26
C SER A 41 -21.15 32.41 1.69
N ALA A 42 -21.82 33.26 0.90
CA ALA A 42 -21.97 34.68 1.22
C ALA A 42 -22.91 34.98 2.41
N SER A 43 -23.76 34.02 2.78
CA SER A 43 -24.70 34.16 3.92
C SER A 43 -24.18 33.54 5.22
N LEU A 44 -23.01 32.86 5.17
CA LEU A 44 -22.36 32.30 6.34
C LEU A 44 -21.60 33.38 7.06
N ASP A 45 -21.57 33.31 8.38
CA ASP A 45 -20.92 34.31 9.21
C ASP A 45 -19.38 34.34 9.03
N SER A 46 -18.70 35.28 9.70
CA SER A 46 -17.27 35.51 9.55
C SER A 46 -16.37 34.31 9.89
N TYR A 47 -16.88 33.34 10.65
CA TYR A 47 -16.19 32.06 10.92
C TYR A 47 -16.16 31.17 9.70
N ALA A 48 -17.13 31.30 8.83
CA ALA A 48 -17.29 30.53 7.61
C ALA A 48 -16.72 31.26 6.38
N ALA A 49 -15.89 32.27 6.56
CA ALA A 49 -15.26 32.99 5.46
C ALA A 49 -14.37 32.12 4.56
N SER A 50 -13.98 30.93 5.01
CA SER A 50 -13.35 29.87 4.21
C SER A 50 -14.33 28.73 3.99
N THR A 51 -15.38 28.98 3.28
CA THR A 51 -16.48 28.05 3.02
C THR A 51 -16.17 27.12 1.86
N TYR A 52 -14.95 26.62 1.85
CA TYR A 52 -14.51 25.59 0.93
C TYR A 52 -14.86 24.23 1.48
N PHE A 53 -15.14 23.29 0.58
CA PHE A 53 -15.35 21.90 0.94
C PHE A 53 -14.58 20.99 -0.03
N VAL A 54 -14.38 19.76 0.39
CA VAL A 54 -13.80 18.68 -0.41
C VAL A 54 -14.75 17.50 -0.32
N GLU A 55 -15.07 16.90 -1.46
CA GLU A 55 -15.83 15.66 -1.53
C GLU A 55 -14.87 14.50 -1.79
N TYR A 56 -14.97 13.45 -0.96
CA TYR A 56 -14.15 12.24 -1.11
C TYR A 56 -14.85 11.23 -2.03
N GLU A 57 -15.08 11.63 -3.28
CA GLU A 57 -15.76 10.79 -4.28
C GLU A 57 -14.98 9.51 -4.61
N GLU A 58 -13.66 9.53 -4.42
CA GLU A 58 -12.80 8.38 -4.63
C GLU A 58 -13.06 7.22 -3.66
N GLY A 59 -13.73 7.46 -2.54
CA GLY A 59 -14.11 6.45 -1.57
C GLY A 59 -12.91 5.65 -1.06
N ILE A 60 -12.96 4.32 -1.23
CA ILE A 60 -11.87 3.41 -0.82
C ILE A 60 -10.66 3.42 -1.77
N TYR A 61 -10.79 4.04 -2.94
CA TYR A 61 -9.78 4.01 -4.01
C TYR A 61 -8.79 5.15 -3.86
N ILE A 62 -8.02 5.13 -2.78
CA ILE A 62 -6.98 6.12 -2.46
C ILE A 62 -5.59 5.50 -2.66
N GLY A 63 -4.68 6.26 -3.27
CA GLY A 63 -3.28 5.89 -3.44
C GLY A 63 -3.12 4.54 -4.16
N TYR A 64 -2.35 3.61 -3.60
CA TYR A 64 -2.08 2.32 -4.23
C TYR A 64 -3.35 1.46 -4.42
N ARG A 65 -4.35 1.61 -3.56
CA ARG A 65 -5.61 0.86 -3.69
C ARG A 65 -6.30 1.18 -5.02
N TYR A 66 -6.25 2.45 -5.44
CA TYR A 66 -6.73 2.85 -6.75
C TYR A 66 -5.86 2.26 -7.86
N HIS A 67 -4.55 2.54 -7.84
CA HIS A 67 -3.66 2.20 -8.94
C HIS A 67 -3.58 0.69 -9.18
N GLU A 68 -3.52 -0.13 -8.11
CA GLU A 68 -3.50 -1.59 -8.22
C GLU A 68 -4.86 -2.14 -8.71
N THR A 69 -5.97 -1.55 -8.27
CA THR A 69 -7.31 -1.94 -8.74
C THR A 69 -7.50 -1.54 -10.20
N ALA A 70 -7.12 -0.33 -10.58
CA ALA A 70 -7.19 0.16 -11.96
C ALA A 70 -6.36 -0.70 -12.91
N ALA A 71 -5.14 -1.09 -12.52
CA ALA A 71 -4.29 -1.99 -13.30
C ALA A 71 -4.94 -3.37 -13.49
N LYS A 72 -5.53 -3.91 -12.42
CA LYS A 72 -6.22 -5.19 -12.48
C LYS A 72 -7.46 -5.16 -13.38
N GLU A 73 -8.24 -4.12 -13.28
CA GLU A 73 -9.44 -3.93 -14.12
C GLU A 73 -9.06 -3.64 -15.58
N ALA A 74 -7.98 -2.90 -15.83
CA ALA A 74 -7.45 -2.72 -17.18
C ALA A 74 -7.00 -4.04 -17.82
N ALA A 75 -6.32 -4.90 -17.05
CA ALA A 75 -5.91 -6.23 -17.52
C ALA A 75 -7.10 -7.16 -17.85
N LYS A 76 -8.28 -6.93 -17.24
CA LYS A 76 -9.53 -7.63 -17.56
C LYS A 76 -10.28 -6.98 -18.74
N GLY A 77 -9.85 -5.81 -19.22
CA GLY A 77 -10.54 -5.03 -20.24
C GLY A 77 -11.66 -4.12 -19.73
N ASN A 78 -11.85 -4.02 -18.42
CA ASN A 78 -12.91 -3.21 -17.81
C ASN A 78 -12.53 -1.73 -17.65
N TYR A 79 -11.24 -1.40 -17.70
CA TYR A 79 -10.74 -0.03 -17.58
C TYR A 79 -9.79 0.31 -18.73
N ALA A 80 -10.37 0.65 -19.86
CA ALA A 80 -9.61 0.95 -21.07
C ALA A 80 -8.74 2.20 -20.89
N GLY A 81 -7.49 2.11 -21.37
CA GLY A 81 -6.55 3.25 -21.40
C GLY A 81 -5.75 3.46 -20.12
N TYR A 82 -5.99 2.72 -19.04
CA TYR A 82 -5.12 2.76 -17.87
C TYR A 82 -3.83 1.96 -18.12
N ASP A 83 -2.70 2.57 -17.84
CA ASP A 83 -1.36 1.99 -17.98
C ASP A 83 -0.58 2.30 -16.69
N TYR A 84 -0.32 1.27 -15.90
CA TYR A 84 0.32 1.39 -14.59
C TYR A 84 1.72 2.04 -14.68
N ASP A 85 2.53 1.62 -15.66
CA ASP A 85 3.90 2.11 -15.82
C ASP A 85 3.94 3.60 -16.26
N LYS A 86 2.88 4.06 -16.92
CA LYS A 86 2.70 5.48 -17.23
C LYS A 86 2.10 6.29 -16.09
N ALA A 87 1.36 5.65 -15.19
CA ALA A 87 0.70 6.33 -14.09
C ALA A 87 1.61 6.44 -12.84
N VAL A 88 2.44 5.43 -12.56
CA VAL A 88 3.19 5.27 -11.31
C VAL A 88 4.70 5.41 -11.57
N VAL A 89 5.40 6.11 -10.68
CA VAL A 89 6.88 6.20 -10.65
C VAL A 89 7.45 5.20 -9.65
N TYR A 90 6.93 5.24 -8.42
CA TYR A 90 7.31 4.32 -7.37
C TYR A 90 6.05 3.68 -6.77
N PRO A 91 5.93 2.36 -6.84
CA PRO A 91 4.80 1.67 -6.22
C PRO A 91 4.83 1.82 -4.69
N PHE A 92 3.70 1.55 -4.07
CA PHE A 92 3.62 1.45 -2.62
C PHE A 92 4.56 0.36 -2.09
N GLY A 93 5.26 0.66 -1.00
CA GLY A 93 6.23 -0.28 -0.45
C GLY A 93 7.53 -0.38 -1.24
N TYR A 94 7.79 0.53 -2.18
CA TYR A 94 9.05 0.59 -2.91
C TYR A 94 10.22 0.90 -1.97
N GLY A 95 11.34 0.20 -2.15
CA GLY A 95 12.56 0.43 -1.39
C GLY A 95 13.80 0.10 -2.19
N LEU A 96 14.91 0.73 -1.86
CA LEU A 96 16.23 0.45 -2.42
C LEU A 96 17.11 -0.23 -1.38
N SER A 97 17.93 -1.16 -1.84
CA SER A 97 18.95 -1.83 -1.03
C SER A 97 20.18 -2.13 -1.88
N TYR A 98 21.34 -2.26 -1.25
CA TYR A 98 22.56 -2.75 -1.87
C TYR A 98 22.65 -4.28 -1.93
N THR A 99 21.58 -4.96 -1.51
CA THR A 99 21.44 -6.42 -1.58
C THR A 99 20.04 -6.79 -2.05
N THR A 100 19.82 -8.06 -2.31
CA THR A 100 18.54 -8.62 -2.74
C THR A 100 18.03 -9.64 -1.74
N TYR A 101 16.73 -9.90 -1.74
CA TYR A 101 16.11 -10.84 -0.83
C TYR A 101 15.15 -11.77 -1.58
N SER A 102 15.06 -13.00 -1.14
CA SER A 102 13.96 -13.91 -1.47
C SER A 102 13.03 -14.05 -0.27
N HIS A 103 11.75 -14.26 -0.56
CA HIS A 103 10.69 -14.43 0.42
C HIS A 103 9.96 -15.75 0.14
N GLU A 104 9.74 -16.55 1.18
CA GLU A 104 8.95 -17.77 1.10
C GLU A 104 8.16 -17.95 2.39
N TYR A 105 7.02 -18.62 2.33
CA TYR A 105 6.32 -19.02 3.54
C TYR A 105 7.15 -20.11 4.24
N ALA A 106 7.50 -19.87 5.50
CA ALA A 106 8.19 -20.87 6.32
C ALA A 106 7.26 -22.03 6.70
N GLU A 107 5.96 -21.75 6.77
CA GLU A 107 4.90 -22.72 7.01
C GLU A 107 3.58 -22.21 6.39
N THR A 108 2.60 -23.09 6.25
CA THR A 108 1.26 -22.71 5.80
C THR A 108 0.65 -21.70 6.76
N PRO A 109 0.10 -20.58 6.27
CA PRO A 109 -0.58 -19.59 7.11
C PRO A 109 -1.70 -20.24 7.94
N THR A 110 -1.86 -19.82 9.18
CA THR A 110 -2.85 -20.34 10.11
C THR A 110 -3.84 -19.27 10.55
N TYR A 111 -5.04 -19.70 10.93
CA TYR A 111 -6.05 -18.83 11.53
C TYR A 111 -6.34 -19.27 12.95
N ASP A 112 -6.19 -18.34 13.88
CA ASP A 112 -6.58 -18.53 15.28
C ASP A 112 -7.98 -17.93 15.48
N SER A 113 -8.95 -18.80 15.73
CA SER A 113 -10.35 -18.42 15.92
C SER A 113 -10.61 -17.74 17.27
N ALA A 114 -9.76 -17.95 18.27
CA ALA A 114 -9.93 -17.33 19.60
C ALA A 114 -9.54 -15.86 19.57
N THR A 115 -8.47 -15.52 18.85
CA THR A 115 -7.99 -14.14 18.68
C THR A 115 -8.49 -13.48 17.39
N GLN A 116 -9.14 -14.25 16.51
CA GLN A 116 -9.55 -13.84 15.16
C GLN A 116 -8.39 -13.29 14.31
N THR A 117 -7.23 -13.96 14.38
CA THR A 117 -5.99 -13.49 13.77
C THR A 117 -5.47 -14.53 12.78
N TYR A 118 -5.07 -14.05 11.60
CA TYR A 118 -4.28 -14.81 10.64
C TYR A 118 -2.79 -14.62 10.94
N ASN A 119 -2.05 -15.72 10.99
CA ASN A 119 -0.63 -15.74 11.30
C ASN A 119 0.15 -16.21 10.08
N PHE A 120 1.14 -15.40 9.69
CA PHE A 120 2.03 -15.67 8.57
C PHE A 120 3.47 -15.70 9.07
N LYS A 121 4.19 -16.79 8.81
CA LYS A 121 5.63 -16.87 9.02
C LYS A 121 6.33 -16.81 7.67
N VAL A 122 7.12 -15.76 7.47
CA VAL A 122 7.84 -15.53 6.23
C VAL A 122 9.33 -15.66 6.48
N LYS A 123 9.95 -16.61 5.79
CA LYS A 123 11.41 -16.72 5.75
C LYS A 123 11.92 -15.75 4.70
N VAL A 124 12.80 -14.85 5.12
CA VAL A 124 13.48 -13.88 4.28
C VAL A 124 14.94 -14.25 4.22
N THR A 125 15.47 -14.46 3.03
CA THR A 125 16.88 -14.80 2.80
C THR A 125 17.57 -13.69 2.04
N ASN A 126 18.72 -13.25 2.54
CA ASN A 126 19.58 -12.32 1.81
C ASN A 126 20.27 -13.08 0.66
N THR A 127 19.88 -12.83 -0.57
CA THR A 127 20.40 -13.48 -1.77
C THR A 127 21.51 -12.71 -2.46
N GLY A 128 21.82 -11.50 -1.97
CA GLY A 128 22.88 -10.66 -2.52
C GLY A 128 24.20 -10.80 -1.75
N ASN A 129 25.09 -9.85 -1.95
CA ASN A 129 26.48 -9.90 -1.45
C ASN A 129 26.80 -8.83 -0.38
N LYS A 130 25.82 -8.11 0.11
CA LYS A 130 25.94 -7.10 1.18
C LYS A 130 25.03 -7.46 2.35
N ALA A 131 25.47 -7.17 3.56
CA ALA A 131 24.60 -7.28 4.72
C ALA A 131 23.47 -6.24 4.65
N GLY A 132 22.29 -6.60 5.17
CA GLY A 132 21.14 -5.70 5.17
C GLY A 132 19.92 -6.30 5.83
N MET A 133 18.86 -5.50 5.95
CA MET A 133 17.58 -5.91 6.54
C MET A 133 16.52 -5.99 5.45
N GLY A 134 15.85 -7.15 5.36
CA GLY A 134 14.71 -7.36 4.46
C GLY A 134 13.37 -7.02 5.13
N VAL A 135 12.37 -6.72 4.32
CA VAL A 135 11.00 -6.46 4.77
C VAL A 135 10.05 -7.43 4.06
N ALA A 136 9.27 -8.16 4.84
CA ALA A 136 8.15 -8.95 4.33
C ALA A 136 6.86 -8.12 4.44
N GLN A 137 6.13 -7.99 3.34
CA GLN A 137 4.83 -7.33 3.28
C GLN A 137 3.78 -8.36 2.86
N ILE A 138 2.69 -8.46 3.61
CA ILE A 138 1.58 -9.36 3.31
C ILE A 138 0.42 -8.51 2.79
N TYR A 139 0.07 -8.73 1.55
CA TYR A 139 -1.08 -8.09 0.91
C TYR A 139 -2.25 -9.05 0.86
N VAL A 140 -3.43 -8.49 1.09
CA VAL A 140 -4.68 -9.23 1.11
C VAL A 140 -5.48 -8.87 -0.13
N ASN A 141 -5.89 -9.91 -0.85
CA ASN A 141 -6.84 -9.81 -1.94
C ASN A 141 -8.14 -10.50 -1.50
N VAL A 142 -9.18 -9.74 -1.23
CA VAL A 142 -10.50 -10.29 -0.90
C VAL A 142 -11.30 -10.43 -2.19
N PRO A 143 -11.78 -11.64 -2.55
CA PRO A 143 -12.61 -11.83 -3.74
C PRO A 143 -13.82 -10.90 -3.72
N TRP A 144 -14.10 -10.31 -4.88
CA TRP A 144 -15.24 -9.43 -5.08
C TRP A 144 -16.05 -9.88 -6.29
N GLN A 145 -17.36 -9.76 -6.19
CA GLN A 145 -18.32 -10.00 -7.26
C GLN A 145 -19.24 -8.79 -7.41
N GLN A 146 -19.73 -8.57 -8.62
CA GLN A 146 -20.65 -7.47 -8.89
C GLN A 146 -21.91 -7.55 -8.01
N GLY A 147 -22.27 -6.41 -7.41
CA GLY A 147 -23.38 -6.30 -6.45
C GLY A 147 -23.00 -6.52 -4.99
N GLN A 148 -21.75 -6.81 -4.69
CA GLN A 148 -21.21 -6.81 -3.33
C GLN A 148 -20.62 -5.43 -2.97
N VAL A 149 -20.41 -5.20 -1.67
CA VAL A 149 -19.67 -4.03 -1.18
C VAL A 149 -18.32 -3.94 -1.88
N GLU A 150 -17.99 -2.76 -2.37
CA GLU A 150 -16.74 -2.53 -3.10
C GLU A 150 -15.50 -2.85 -2.28
N LYS A 151 -14.50 -3.40 -2.95
CA LYS A 151 -13.21 -3.77 -2.37
C LYS A 151 -12.08 -3.40 -3.32
N ALA A 152 -11.02 -2.81 -2.77
CA ALA A 152 -9.78 -2.64 -3.52
C ALA A 152 -9.18 -4.01 -3.87
N HIS A 153 -8.51 -4.09 -5.01
CA HIS A 153 -7.90 -5.34 -5.46
C HIS A 153 -6.92 -5.92 -4.44
N VAL A 154 -6.10 -5.06 -3.82
CA VAL A 154 -5.17 -5.44 -2.77
C VAL A 154 -5.14 -4.39 -1.64
N VAL A 155 -4.97 -4.86 -0.42
CA VAL A 155 -4.77 -4.04 0.77
C VAL A 155 -3.60 -4.60 1.56
N LEU A 156 -2.68 -3.74 2.04
CA LEU A 156 -1.62 -4.17 2.94
C LEU A 156 -2.25 -4.62 4.26
N GLY A 157 -2.12 -5.90 4.57
CA GLY A 157 -2.60 -6.48 5.83
C GLY A 157 -1.59 -6.28 6.97
N GLY A 158 -0.30 -6.40 6.65
CA GLY A 158 0.75 -6.24 7.64
C GLY A 158 2.15 -6.38 7.05
N PHE A 159 3.14 -6.05 7.84
CA PHE A 159 4.55 -6.20 7.45
C PHE A 159 5.42 -6.51 8.66
N ALA A 160 6.58 -7.09 8.39
CA ALA A 160 7.62 -7.28 9.39
C ALA A 160 9.01 -7.13 8.76
N LYS A 161 9.97 -6.72 9.58
CA LYS A 161 11.35 -6.48 9.17
C LYS A 161 12.28 -7.45 9.86
N THR A 162 13.26 -7.98 9.13
CA THR A 162 14.28 -8.86 9.69
C THR A 162 15.29 -8.09 10.54
N LYS A 163 16.04 -8.79 11.37
CA LYS A 163 17.36 -8.32 11.80
C LYS A 163 18.27 -8.18 10.59
N GLU A 164 19.46 -7.62 10.80
CA GLU A 164 20.48 -7.55 9.73
C GLU A 164 20.94 -8.97 9.34
N LEU A 165 20.87 -9.25 8.05
CA LEU A 165 21.24 -10.54 7.47
C LEU A 165 22.55 -10.41 6.70
N ALA A 166 23.54 -11.20 7.05
CA ALA A 166 24.71 -11.38 6.21
C ALA A 166 24.35 -12.04 4.86
N PRO A 167 25.20 -11.93 3.83
CA PRO A 167 24.99 -12.66 2.57
C PRO A 167 24.72 -14.16 2.80
N GLY A 168 23.65 -14.67 2.20
CA GLY A 168 23.20 -16.07 2.35
C GLY A 168 22.44 -16.39 3.65
N ALA A 169 22.42 -15.47 4.61
CA ALA A 169 21.69 -15.69 5.87
C ALA A 169 20.16 -15.48 5.70
N SER A 170 19.41 -16.15 6.56
CA SER A 170 17.94 -16.06 6.60
C SER A 170 17.46 -15.69 7.99
N ASP A 171 16.26 -15.10 8.05
CA ASP A 171 15.49 -14.89 9.26
C ASP A 171 14.02 -15.21 8.98
N THR A 172 13.28 -15.64 10.00
CA THR A 172 11.84 -15.86 9.89
C THR A 172 11.11 -14.81 10.69
N VAL A 173 10.32 -14.01 10.00
CA VAL A 173 9.50 -12.94 10.60
C VAL A 173 8.04 -13.35 10.66
N ASN A 174 7.35 -12.92 11.71
CA ASN A 174 5.93 -13.15 11.89
C ASN A 174 5.14 -11.90 11.50
N VAL A 175 4.07 -12.09 10.74
CA VAL A 175 3.08 -11.05 10.42
C VAL A 175 1.73 -11.54 10.89
N GLU A 176 1.09 -10.77 11.74
CA GLU A 176 -0.26 -11.05 12.27
C GLU A 176 -1.25 -10.07 11.67
N ILE A 177 -2.36 -10.59 11.16
CA ILE A 177 -3.42 -9.77 10.55
C ILE A 177 -4.74 -10.13 11.19
N LYS A 178 -5.36 -9.17 11.86
CA LYS A 178 -6.70 -9.37 12.43
C LYS A 178 -7.74 -9.51 11.34
N ARG A 179 -8.73 -10.36 11.55
CA ARG A 179 -9.85 -10.58 10.64
C ARG A 179 -10.53 -9.29 10.18
N ASP A 180 -10.62 -8.30 11.06
CA ASP A 180 -11.29 -7.02 10.78
C ASP A 180 -10.64 -6.24 9.61
N TYR A 181 -9.35 -6.49 9.31
CA TYR A 181 -8.68 -5.91 8.15
C TYR A 181 -9.23 -6.42 6.80
N PHE A 182 -9.96 -7.53 6.81
CA PHE A 182 -10.58 -8.11 5.61
C PHE A 182 -12.04 -7.69 5.44
N THR A 183 -12.60 -6.99 6.42
CA THR A 183 -14.00 -6.53 6.38
C THR A 183 -14.11 -5.23 5.61
N SER A 184 -15.30 -4.98 5.07
CA SER A 184 -15.66 -3.72 4.43
C SER A 184 -16.89 -3.16 5.14
N TYR A 185 -16.95 -1.85 5.27
CA TYR A 185 -18.12 -1.19 5.80
C TYR A 185 -19.21 -1.19 4.73
N ASP A 186 -20.39 -1.68 5.09
CA ASP A 186 -21.59 -1.61 4.31
C ASP A 186 -22.46 -0.49 4.89
N TYR A 187 -22.76 0.51 4.08
CA TYR A 187 -23.54 1.69 4.48
C TYR A 187 -25.01 1.64 4.03
N THR A 188 -25.44 0.54 3.40
CA THR A 188 -26.82 0.34 2.89
C THR A 188 -27.72 -0.31 3.91
#